data_d5c04338acb97b5922f392ec964041bd
#
_entry.id   d5c04338acb97b5922f392ec964041bd
#
_cell.length_a   1.000
_cell.length_b   1.000
_cell.length_c   1.000
_cell.angle_alpha   90.00
_cell.angle_beta   90.00
_cell.angle_gamma   90.00
#
_symmetry.space_group_name_H-M   'P 1'
#
loop_
_entity.id
_entity.type
_entity.pdbx_description
1 polymer ?
#
loop_
_entity_poly.entity_id
_entity_poly.type
_entity_poly.pdbx_seq_one_letter_code
_entity_poly.pdbx_strand_id
1 'polypeptide(L)'
;MKFTIQIIAVYALWTGATASFSAQNSCTAQSGATRASVIELYTSEGCSSCPPADKWLSSLKTPAGETGVASGAIVQAFHVGYWDYIGWVDRFASPAYTTRQRQQAALGGQSTIYTPQAVLNGRDWRDWHGSGGRLPLGKEPAGASISLRQVGDDQFEATVTPAVGASSTWSAYWTVTEHGHSSKVKSGENAGEFLQHDFVVRQYTPAGDYTAAPKTPQKLVWRSIAATPGHARQINLVVFDPKTGKTLQAVSAAC
;
A
#
# COMPACT_ATOMS: atom_id res chain seq x y z
N MET A 1 22.25 43.64 76.02
CA MET A 1 22.71 43.11 74.69
C MET A 1 21.75 42.04 74.21
N LYS A 2 20.92 42.35 73.21
CA LYS A 2 19.97 41.40 72.60
C LYS A 2 20.55 41.00 71.26
N PHE A 3 20.89 39.73 71.12
CA PHE A 3 21.31 39.12 69.82
C PHE A 3 20.10 38.66 69.07
N THR A 4 19.87 39.18 67.87
CA THR A 4 18.83 38.77 66.94
C THR A 4 19.48 37.84 65.94
N ILE A 5 19.02 36.57 65.91
CA ILE A 5 19.47 35.57 64.95
C ILE A 5 18.57 35.69 63.74
N GLN A 6 19.13 36.06 62.56
CA GLN A 6 18.46 35.99 61.27
C GLN A 6 18.62 34.61 60.65
N ILE A 7 17.49 33.93 60.43
CA ILE A 7 17.45 32.64 59.71
C ILE A 7 17.25 32.95 58.21
N ILE A 8 18.29 32.62 57.41
CA ILE A 8 18.20 32.73 55.95
C ILE A 8 17.62 31.41 55.44
N ALA A 9 16.41 31.45 54.88
CA ALA A 9 15.78 30.34 54.22
C ALA A 9 16.28 30.26 52.76
N VAL A 10 17.02 29.20 52.42
CA VAL A 10 17.45 28.92 51.05
C VAL A 10 16.36 28.12 50.36
N TYR A 11 15.65 28.73 49.42
CA TYR A 11 14.72 28.04 48.53
C TYR A 11 15.49 27.40 47.38
N ALA A 12 15.59 26.09 47.38
CA ALA A 12 16.10 25.32 46.24
C ALA A 12 14.98 25.22 45.17
N LEU A 13 15.17 25.91 44.05
CA LEU A 13 14.32 25.79 42.86
C LEU A 13 14.67 24.49 42.16
N TRP A 14 13.82 23.49 42.31
CA TRP A 14 13.83 22.28 41.48
C TRP A 14 13.19 22.60 40.12
N THR A 15 14.02 22.83 39.08
CA THR A 15 13.57 22.85 37.69
C THR A 15 13.37 21.42 37.21
N GLY A 16 12.13 20.95 37.29
CA GLY A 16 11.75 19.69 36.69
C GLY A 16 11.82 19.80 35.17
N ALA A 17 12.79 19.17 34.54
CA ALA A 17 12.81 18.96 33.09
C ALA A 17 11.70 17.98 32.72
N THR A 18 10.57 18.49 32.21
CA THR A 18 9.55 17.66 31.58
C THR A 18 10.08 17.17 30.24
N ALA A 19 10.50 15.90 30.18
CA ALA A 19 10.77 15.23 28.93
C ALA A 19 9.44 15.13 28.16
N SER A 20 9.27 15.98 27.15
CA SER A 20 8.16 15.83 26.18
C SER A 20 8.40 14.57 25.39
N PHE A 21 7.76 13.47 25.76
CA PHE A 21 7.61 12.31 24.89
C PHE A 21 6.75 12.75 23.72
N SER A 22 7.37 13.04 22.59
CA SER A 22 6.66 13.08 21.30
C SER A 22 6.03 11.70 21.12
N ALA A 23 4.72 11.61 21.17
CA ALA A 23 3.99 10.44 20.73
C ALA A 23 4.34 10.28 19.25
N GLN A 24 5.27 9.37 18.93
CA GLN A 24 5.48 8.93 17.57
C GLN A 24 4.15 8.29 17.16
N ASN A 25 3.47 8.90 16.18
CA ASN A 25 2.31 8.29 15.55
C ASN A 25 2.79 6.97 14.96
N SER A 26 2.64 5.89 15.71
CA SER A 26 3.03 4.56 15.26
C SER A 26 2.06 4.17 14.15
N CYS A 27 2.57 3.93 12.94
CA CYS A 27 1.78 3.41 11.84
C CYS A 27 1.20 2.05 12.23
N THR A 28 -0.10 2.00 12.45
CA THR A 28 -0.82 0.78 12.79
C THR A 28 -2.07 0.66 11.94
N ALA A 29 -2.44 -0.56 11.59
CA ALA A 29 -3.69 -0.84 10.91
C ALA A 29 -4.20 -2.23 11.28
N GLN A 30 -5.52 -2.39 11.26
CA GLN A 30 -6.18 -3.66 11.49
C GLN A 30 -7.25 -3.88 10.43
N SER A 31 -7.30 -5.08 9.86
CA SER A 31 -8.31 -5.42 8.86
C SER A 31 -9.68 -5.59 9.48
N GLY A 32 -10.73 -5.24 8.71
CA GLY A 32 -12.12 -5.46 9.11
C GLY A 32 -12.56 -6.92 8.99
N ALA A 33 -13.80 -7.19 9.38
CA ALA A 33 -14.43 -8.51 9.26
C ALA A 33 -14.84 -8.86 7.82
N THR A 34 -15.00 -7.86 6.96
CA THR A 34 -15.24 -8.03 5.53
C THR A 34 -13.92 -7.98 4.76
N ARG A 35 -13.86 -8.71 3.66
CA ARG A 35 -12.69 -8.71 2.76
C ARG A 35 -12.50 -7.33 2.14
N ALA A 36 -11.31 -6.75 2.30
CA ALA A 36 -10.94 -5.53 1.63
C ALA A 36 -10.86 -5.76 0.11
N SER A 37 -11.26 -4.76 -0.68
CA SER A 37 -11.07 -4.76 -2.13
C SER A 37 -9.64 -4.35 -2.45
N VAL A 38 -8.95 -5.12 -3.29
CA VAL A 38 -7.60 -4.80 -3.77
C VAL A 38 -7.68 -4.48 -5.25
N ILE A 39 -7.28 -3.26 -5.60
CA ILE A 39 -7.21 -2.75 -6.97
C ILE A 39 -5.74 -2.61 -7.34
N GLU A 40 -5.35 -3.26 -8.43
CA GLU A 40 -4.04 -3.10 -9.05
C GLU A 40 -4.25 -2.54 -10.46
N LEU A 41 -3.67 -1.38 -10.74
CA LEU A 41 -3.58 -0.84 -12.09
C LEU A 41 -2.18 -1.09 -12.63
N TYR A 42 -2.08 -1.82 -13.74
CA TYR A 42 -0.83 -1.93 -14.51
C TYR A 42 -0.84 -0.86 -15.58
N THR A 43 0.12 0.07 -15.49
CA THR A 43 0.20 1.30 -16.27
C THR A 43 1.63 1.58 -16.71
N SER A 44 1.84 2.56 -17.59
CA SER A 44 3.16 3.05 -17.98
C SER A 44 3.07 4.47 -18.52
N GLU A 45 4.07 5.30 -18.21
CA GLU A 45 4.20 6.63 -18.81
C GLU A 45 4.45 6.59 -20.33
N GLY A 46 4.92 5.44 -20.85
CA GLY A 46 5.12 5.23 -22.28
C GLY A 46 3.87 4.87 -23.07
N CYS A 47 2.79 4.49 -22.40
CA CYS A 47 1.55 3.99 -23.01
C CYS A 47 0.54 5.13 -23.19
N SER A 48 0.15 5.48 -24.41
CA SER A 48 -0.77 6.62 -24.70
C SER A 48 -2.20 6.44 -24.20
N SER A 49 -2.65 5.20 -24.03
CA SER A 49 -3.97 4.89 -23.47
C SER A 49 -4.01 4.82 -21.93
N CYS A 50 -2.85 4.93 -21.26
CA CYS A 50 -2.75 4.80 -19.81
C CYS A 50 -3.16 6.06 -19.02
N PRO A 51 -2.90 7.31 -19.45
CA PRO A 51 -3.20 8.49 -18.65
C PRO A 51 -4.67 8.63 -18.19
N PRO A 52 -5.70 8.25 -18.98
CA PRO A 52 -7.07 8.22 -18.48
C PRO A 52 -7.30 7.25 -17.31
N ALA A 53 -6.63 6.09 -17.32
CA ALA A 53 -6.70 5.11 -16.24
C ALA A 53 -6.00 5.62 -14.97
N ASP A 54 -4.85 6.28 -15.11
CA ASP A 54 -4.15 6.91 -13.98
C ASP A 54 -5.00 8.02 -13.34
N LYS A 55 -5.66 8.86 -14.16
CA LYS A 55 -6.60 9.88 -13.67
C LYS A 55 -7.79 9.26 -12.94
N TRP A 56 -8.36 8.18 -13.49
CA TRP A 56 -9.42 7.45 -12.81
C TRP A 56 -8.93 6.91 -11.46
N LEU A 57 -7.75 6.28 -11.42
CA LEU A 57 -7.18 5.76 -10.18
C LEU A 57 -6.98 6.87 -9.14
N SER A 58 -6.44 8.02 -9.56
CA SER A 58 -6.25 9.20 -8.70
C SER A 58 -7.56 9.74 -8.14
N SER A 59 -8.68 9.59 -8.88
CA SER A 59 -10.01 10.01 -8.41
C SER A 59 -10.55 9.17 -7.25
N LEU A 60 -9.93 8.01 -6.98
CA LEU A 60 -10.27 7.12 -5.86
C LEU A 60 -9.71 7.62 -4.52
N LYS A 61 -8.87 8.66 -4.51
CA LYS A 61 -8.40 9.28 -3.27
C LYS A 61 -9.57 9.89 -2.51
N THR A 62 -9.59 9.68 -1.20
CA THR A 62 -10.52 10.41 -0.33
C THR A 62 -10.05 11.85 -0.11
N PRO A 63 -10.96 12.83 0.12
CA PRO A 63 -10.60 14.23 0.32
C PRO A 63 -9.62 14.49 1.47
N ALA A 64 -9.55 13.59 2.44
CA ALA A 64 -8.63 13.69 3.58
C ALA A 64 -7.21 13.21 3.26
N GLY A 65 -6.91 12.80 2.02
CA GLY A 65 -5.64 12.16 1.69
C GLY A 65 -5.47 10.77 2.31
N GLU A 66 -6.45 10.34 3.08
CA GLU A 66 -6.51 9.00 3.65
C GLU A 66 -6.95 8.05 2.56
N THR A 67 -6.01 7.26 2.12
CA THR A 67 -6.23 6.34 1.03
C THR A 67 -6.71 5.01 1.56
N GLY A 68 -7.76 4.52 0.97
CA GLY A 68 -8.07 3.10 0.90
C GLY A 68 -8.52 2.39 2.17
N VAL A 69 -7.96 2.68 3.34
CA VAL A 69 -8.27 1.90 4.56
C VAL A 69 -9.62 2.28 5.16
N ALA A 70 -9.92 3.57 5.24
CA ALA A 70 -11.25 4.04 5.69
C ALA A 70 -12.36 3.65 4.71
N SER A 71 -12.04 3.43 3.43
CA SER A 71 -12.97 3.01 2.40
C SER A 71 -13.06 1.50 2.19
N GLY A 72 -12.24 0.69 2.89
CA GLY A 72 -12.23 -0.78 2.72
C GLY A 72 -11.62 -1.25 1.40
N ALA A 73 -10.78 -0.42 0.76
CA ALA A 73 -10.06 -0.78 -0.45
C ALA A 73 -8.58 -0.41 -0.37
N ILE A 74 -7.74 -1.19 -1.03
CA ILE A 74 -6.33 -0.92 -1.26
C ILE A 74 -6.13 -0.71 -2.75
N VAL A 75 -5.51 0.41 -3.10
CA VAL A 75 -5.32 0.84 -4.49
C VAL A 75 -3.83 0.94 -4.77
N GLN A 76 -3.37 0.40 -5.90
CA GLN A 76 -1.96 0.27 -6.24
C GLN A 76 -1.74 0.46 -7.74
N ALA A 77 -0.85 1.37 -8.13
CA ALA A 77 -0.41 1.58 -9.51
C ALA A 77 0.95 0.92 -9.72
N PHE A 78 0.99 -0.17 -10.45
CA PHE A 78 2.20 -0.88 -10.85
C PHE A 78 2.64 -0.39 -12.23
N HIS A 79 3.72 0.39 -12.28
CA HIS A 79 4.30 0.85 -13.53
C HIS A 79 5.14 -0.25 -14.17
N VAL A 80 4.87 -0.55 -15.45
CA VAL A 80 5.53 -1.62 -16.20
C VAL A 80 6.47 -1.06 -17.27
N GLY A 81 7.66 -1.67 -17.42
CA GLY A 81 8.72 -1.16 -18.28
C GLY A 81 8.72 -1.70 -19.70
N TYR A 82 7.72 -2.50 -20.13
CA TYR A 82 7.75 -3.04 -21.48
C TYR A 82 7.33 -2.05 -22.58
N TRP A 83 7.08 -0.77 -22.21
CA TRP A 83 6.91 0.36 -23.12
C TRP A 83 8.15 1.23 -23.26
N ASP A 84 9.20 1.02 -22.45
CA ASP A 84 10.40 1.88 -22.42
C ASP A 84 11.13 1.93 -23.77
N TYR A 85 10.98 0.90 -24.61
CA TYR A 85 11.60 0.81 -25.93
C TYR A 85 11.12 1.88 -26.92
N ILE A 86 10.00 2.57 -26.67
CA ILE A 86 9.49 3.63 -27.53
C ILE A 86 10.15 5.00 -27.26
N GLY A 87 11.18 5.03 -26.44
CA GLY A 87 12.03 6.19 -26.23
C GLY A 87 11.79 6.98 -24.95
N TRP A 88 10.91 6.52 -24.06
CA TRP A 88 10.70 7.08 -22.72
C TRP A 88 10.80 5.99 -21.67
N VAL A 89 11.78 6.11 -20.77
CA VAL A 89 11.92 5.18 -19.63
C VAL A 89 11.05 5.65 -18.47
N ASP A 90 10.09 4.83 -18.08
CA ASP A 90 9.24 5.09 -16.93
C ASP A 90 10.03 4.86 -15.63
N ARG A 91 10.33 5.94 -14.92
CA ARG A 91 11.16 5.90 -13.70
C ARG A 91 10.52 5.14 -12.52
N PHE A 92 9.23 4.85 -12.60
CA PHE A 92 8.51 4.08 -11.60
C PHE A 92 8.40 2.61 -11.95
N ALA A 93 8.76 2.24 -13.19
CA ALA A 93 8.66 0.87 -13.66
C ALA A 93 9.68 -0.05 -12.98
N SER A 94 9.27 -1.31 -12.81
CA SER A 94 10.14 -2.37 -12.32
C SER A 94 9.86 -3.68 -13.06
N PRO A 95 10.90 -4.47 -13.38
CA PRO A 95 10.72 -5.82 -13.93
C PRO A 95 9.87 -6.73 -13.04
N ALA A 96 9.94 -6.54 -11.72
CA ALA A 96 9.12 -7.28 -10.75
C ALA A 96 7.61 -7.01 -10.94
N TYR A 97 7.22 -5.81 -11.38
CA TYR A 97 5.82 -5.46 -11.61
C TYR A 97 5.27 -6.12 -12.87
N THR A 98 6.07 -6.16 -13.95
CA THR A 98 5.72 -6.93 -15.16
C THR A 98 5.62 -8.43 -14.86
N THR A 99 6.51 -8.96 -14.02
CA THR A 99 6.45 -10.37 -13.59
C THR A 99 5.17 -10.64 -12.81
N ARG A 100 4.80 -9.74 -11.87
CA ARG A 100 3.53 -9.85 -11.13
C ARG A 100 2.33 -9.83 -12.07
N GLN A 101 2.30 -8.90 -13.04
CA GLN A 101 1.22 -8.82 -14.03
C GLN A 101 1.05 -10.15 -14.79
N ARG A 102 2.14 -10.75 -15.25
CA ARG A 102 2.11 -12.06 -15.91
C ARG A 102 1.59 -13.18 -15.01
N GLN A 103 1.98 -13.18 -13.73
CA GLN A 103 1.48 -14.13 -12.74
C GLN A 103 -0.03 -13.99 -12.55
N GLN A 104 -0.53 -12.74 -12.41
CA GLN A 104 -1.96 -12.47 -12.28
C GLN A 104 -2.73 -12.88 -13.54
N ALA A 105 -2.21 -12.58 -14.72
CA ALA A 105 -2.80 -13.01 -15.99
C ALA A 105 -2.92 -14.54 -16.07
N ALA A 106 -1.85 -15.25 -15.74
CA ALA A 106 -1.83 -16.73 -15.75
C ALA A 106 -2.85 -17.32 -14.75
N LEU A 107 -2.92 -16.80 -13.52
CA LEU A 107 -3.92 -17.21 -12.52
C LEU A 107 -5.37 -16.89 -12.95
N GLY A 108 -5.54 -15.84 -13.76
CA GLY A 108 -6.81 -15.46 -14.38
C GLY A 108 -7.16 -16.23 -15.65
N GLY A 109 -6.28 -17.14 -16.12
CA GLY A 109 -6.46 -17.87 -17.39
C GLY A 109 -6.21 -17.04 -18.64
N GLN A 110 -5.53 -15.89 -18.51
CA GLN A 110 -5.18 -15.02 -19.64
C GLN A 110 -3.81 -15.42 -20.21
N SER A 111 -3.69 -15.41 -21.54
CA SER A 111 -2.44 -15.71 -22.24
C SER A 111 -1.57 -14.49 -22.50
N THR A 112 -2.12 -13.27 -22.36
CA THR A 112 -1.45 -12.01 -22.67
C THR A 112 -1.65 -10.99 -21.54
N ILE A 113 -0.71 -10.06 -21.44
CA ILE A 113 -0.79 -8.87 -20.58
C ILE A 113 -0.97 -7.64 -21.46
N TYR A 114 -1.56 -6.58 -20.91
CA TYR A 114 -1.80 -5.32 -21.63
C TYR A 114 -1.81 -4.13 -20.66
N THR A 115 -1.74 -2.92 -21.18
CA THR A 115 -1.95 -1.67 -20.43
C THR A 115 -2.93 -0.76 -21.16
N PRO A 116 -3.72 0.04 -20.41
CA PRO A 116 -3.88 -0.06 -18.96
C PRO A 116 -4.69 -1.30 -18.61
N GLN A 117 -4.26 -2.05 -17.58
CA GLN A 117 -5.00 -3.21 -17.07
C GLN A 117 -5.37 -2.96 -15.61
N ALA A 118 -6.66 -2.94 -15.29
CA ALA A 118 -7.14 -2.95 -13.92
C ALA A 118 -7.44 -4.39 -13.49
N VAL A 119 -7.01 -4.73 -12.28
CA VAL A 119 -7.26 -6.03 -11.64
C VAL A 119 -7.96 -5.76 -10.30
N LEU A 120 -9.08 -6.43 -10.08
CA LEU A 120 -9.84 -6.36 -8.83
C LEU A 120 -9.78 -7.72 -8.12
N ASN A 121 -9.23 -7.74 -6.92
CA ASN A 121 -9.13 -8.96 -6.09
C ASN A 121 -8.53 -10.17 -6.84
N GLY A 122 -7.49 -9.93 -7.64
CA GLY A 122 -6.80 -10.93 -8.44
C GLY A 122 -7.52 -11.33 -9.74
N ARG A 123 -8.52 -10.58 -10.18
CA ARG A 123 -9.25 -10.83 -11.44
C ARG A 123 -9.18 -9.61 -12.35
N ASP A 124 -8.99 -9.85 -13.66
CA ASP A 124 -9.05 -8.81 -14.68
C ASP A 124 -10.40 -8.08 -14.62
N TRP A 125 -10.35 -6.75 -14.49
CA TRP A 125 -11.53 -5.91 -14.32
C TRP A 125 -11.65 -4.91 -15.46
N ARG A 126 -12.28 -5.33 -16.55
CA ARG A 126 -12.40 -4.54 -17.78
C ARG A 126 -13.38 -3.38 -17.67
N ASP A 127 -14.38 -3.49 -16.81
CA ASP A 127 -15.46 -2.49 -16.67
C ASP A 127 -15.11 -1.37 -15.67
N TRP A 128 -13.83 -1.18 -15.34
CA TRP A 128 -13.39 -0.17 -14.37
C TRP A 128 -13.84 1.26 -14.78
N HIS A 129 -13.91 1.58 -16.08
CA HIS A 129 -14.36 2.88 -16.57
C HIS A 129 -15.83 3.17 -16.19
N GLY A 130 -16.68 2.16 -16.17
CA GLY A 130 -18.11 2.27 -15.80
C GLY A 130 -18.34 2.48 -14.30
N SER A 131 -17.29 2.37 -13.48
CA SER A 131 -17.41 2.50 -12.02
C SER A 131 -17.75 3.94 -11.56
N GLY A 132 -17.53 4.96 -12.41
CA GLY A 132 -17.76 6.37 -12.07
C GLY A 132 -16.97 6.84 -10.85
N GLY A 133 -15.76 6.27 -10.61
CA GLY A 133 -14.96 6.56 -9.43
C GLY A 133 -15.47 5.88 -8.14
N ARG A 134 -16.42 4.96 -8.24
CA ARG A 134 -16.90 4.18 -7.10
C ARG A 134 -16.07 2.92 -6.92
N LEU A 135 -15.60 2.70 -5.69
CA LEU A 135 -14.90 1.48 -5.34
C LEU A 135 -15.90 0.33 -5.19
N PRO A 136 -15.67 -0.82 -5.83
CA PRO A 136 -16.47 -2.01 -5.59
C PRO A 136 -16.06 -2.60 -4.23
N LEU A 137 -16.68 -2.13 -3.16
CA LEU A 137 -16.42 -2.64 -1.82
C LEU A 137 -17.00 -4.04 -1.66
N GLY A 138 -16.15 -4.98 -1.26
CA GLY A 138 -16.55 -6.37 -0.99
C GLY A 138 -17.49 -6.46 0.21
N LYS A 139 -18.51 -7.30 0.10
CA LYS A 139 -19.39 -7.69 1.21
C LYS A 139 -19.08 -9.10 1.73
N GLU A 140 -18.12 -9.77 1.11
CA GLU A 140 -17.75 -11.13 1.49
C GLU A 140 -16.99 -11.15 2.81
N PRO A 141 -17.20 -12.15 3.66
CA PRO A 141 -16.40 -12.34 4.85
C PRO A 141 -14.91 -12.44 4.50
N ALA A 142 -14.06 -11.92 5.36
CA ALA A 142 -12.61 -12.01 5.21
C ALA A 142 -12.13 -13.46 5.38
N GLY A 143 -11.22 -13.92 4.51
CA GLY A 143 -10.55 -15.21 4.62
C GLY A 143 -9.39 -15.23 5.63
N ALA A 144 -9.00 -14.06 6.15
CA ALA A 144 -8.01 -13.90 7.20
C ALA A 144 -8.27 -12.61 7.98
N SER A 145 -7.69 -12.48 9.16
CA SER A 145 -7.52 -11.19 9.86
C SER A 145 -6.05 -10.79 9.82
N ILE A 146 -5.80 -9.48 9.75
CA ILE A 146 -4.46 -8.90 9.69
C ILE A 146 -4.38 -7.77 10.71
N SER A 147 -3.34 -7.79 11.57
CA SER A 147 -2.89 -6.63 12.32
C SER A 147 -1.50 -6.24 11.83
N LEU A 148 -1.29 -4.96 11.56
CA LEU A 148 -0.05 -4.39 11.06
C LEU A 148 0.40 -3.28 12.00
N ARG A 149 1.70 -3.22 12.29
CA ARG A 149 2.30 -2.16 13.10
C ARG A 149 3.72 -1.86 12.65
N GLN A 150 4.13 -0.63 12.80
CA GLN A 150 5.52 -0.23 12.72
C GLN A 150 6.24 -0.62 14.01
N VAL A 151 7.44 -1.19 13.90
CA VAL A 151 8.24 -1.66 15.05
C VAL A 151 9.61 -0.98 15.13
N GLY A 152 9.95 -0.17 14.15
CA GLY A 152 11.20 0.61 14.06
C GLY A 152 11.21 1.44 12.79
N ASP A 153 12.29 2.19 12.55
CA ASP A 153 12.45 2.98 11.33
C ASP A 153 12.34 2.08 10.10
N ASP A 154 11.30 2.30 9.29
CA ASP A 154 10.99 1.50 8.11
C ASP A 154 10.84 -0.01 8.36
N GLN A 155 10.64 -0.43 9.61
CA GLN A 155 10.41 -1.82 9.99
C GLN A 155 8.96 -2.04 10.38
N PHE A 156 8.36 -3.06 9.78
CA PHE A 156 6.96 -3.39 9.97
C PHE A 156 6.80 -4.86 10.36
N GLU A 157 5.81 -5.09 11.20
CA GLU A 157 5.39 -6.41 11.62
C GLU A 157 3.90 -6.56 11.35
N ALA A 158 3.51 -7.69 10.79
CA ALA A 158 2.11 -8.05 10.70
C ALA A 158 1.88 -9.44 11.28
N THR A 159 0.69 -9.61 11.86
CA THR A 159 0.17 -10.93 12.25
C THR A 159 -1.01 -11.24 11.34
N VAL A 160 -0.91 -12.35 10.62
CA VAL A 160 -1.97 -12.88 9.75
C VAL A 160 -2.56 -14.11 10.41
N THR A 161 -3.87 -14.13 10.59
CA THR A 161 -4.61 -15.27 11.18
C THR A 161 -5.65 -15.74 10.18
N PRO A 162 -5.49 -16.93 9.54
CA PRO A 162 -6.48 -17.47 8.62
C PRO A 162 -7.82 -17.72 9.31
N ALA A 163 -8.92 -17.42 8.60
CA ALA A 163 -10.26 -17.67 9.09
C ALA A 163 -10.61 -19.17 9.05
N VAL A 164 -11.62 -19.57 9.80
CA VAL A 164 -12.20 -20.93 9.71
C VAL A 164 -12.82 -21.11 8.32
N GLY A 165 -12.49 -22.23 7.64
CA GLY A 165 -12.96 -22.51 6.28
C GLY A 165 -12.16 -21.82 5.17
N ALA A 166 -11.16 -21.01 5.49
CA ALA A 166 -10.23 -20.51 4.51
C ALA A 166 -9.28 -21.61 4.01
N SER A 167 -8.62 -21.37 2.86
CA SER A 167 -7.57 -22.27 2.35
C SER A 167 -6.47 -22.45 3.41
N SER A 168 -5.99 -23.68 3.57
CA SER A 168 -4.84 -23.96 4.43
C SER A 168 -3.54 -23.39 3.88
N THR A 169 -3.49 -23.04 2.59
CA THR A 169 -2.35 -22.39 1.94
C THR A 169 -2.73 -20.99 1.52
N TRP A 170 -1.85 -20.05 1.79
CA TRP A 170 -2.00 -18.64 1.40
C TRP A 170 -0.64 -18.02 1.13
N SER A 171 -0.64 -16.99 0.34
CA SER A 171 0.54 -16.19 0.03
C SER A 171 0.30 -14.75 0.40
N ALA A 172 1.36 -13.98 0.54
CA ALA A 172 1.26 -12.57 0.82
C ALA A 172 2.31 -11.76 0.06
N TYR A 173 2.03 -10.47 -0.09
CA TYR A 173 3.02 -9.49 -0.55
C TYR A 173 2.83 -8.16 0.15
N TRP A 174 3.95 -7.43 0.27
CA TRP A 174 4.00 -6.07 0.76
C TRP A 174 4.16 -5.08 -0.38
N THR A 175 3.58 -3.90 -0.23
CA THR A 175 3.90 -2.76 -1.08
C THR A 175 4.08 -1.48 -0.25
N VAL A 176 4.91 -0.59 -0.76
CA VAL A 176 4.88 0.84 -0.43
C VAL A 176 4.18 1.53 -1.59
N THR A 177 3.14 2.28 -1.32
CA THR A 177 2.52 3.19 -2.30
C THR A 177 2.70 4.64 -1.88
N GLU A 178 2.94 5.51 -2.86
CA GLU A 178 3.12 6.95 -2.65
C GLU A 178 2.19 7.76 -3.56
N HIS A 179 1.93 9.00 -3.16
CA HIS A 179 1.05 9.94 -3.85
C HIS A 179 1.78 11.18 -4.34
N GLY A 180 1.14 11.89 -5.29
CA GLY A 180 1.57 13.20 -5.74
C GLY A 180 2.84 13.19 -6.59
N HIS A 181 3.15 12.07 -7.23
CA HIS A 181 4.24 12.01 -8.20
C HIS A 181 3.82 12.66 -9.52
N SER A 182 4.80 13.22 -10.26
CA SER A 182 4.55 13.80 -11.57
C SER A 182 5.76 13.66 -12.48
N SER A 183 5.52 13.58 -13.77
CA SER A 183 6.55 13.50 -14.80
C SER A 183 6.21 14.39 -15.99
N LYS A 184 7.20 15.14 -16.49
CA LYS A 184 7.11 15.82 -17.78
C LYS A 184 7.72 14.90 -18.83
N VAL A 185 6.88 14.21 -19.57
CA VAL A 185 7.31 13.24 -20.58
C VAL A 185 7.95 13.97 -21.76
N LYS A 186 9.15 13.54 -22.15
CA LYS A 186 9.93 14.24 -23.19
C LYS A 186 9.97 13.51 -24.53
N SER A 187 9.63 12.23 -24.55
CA SER A 187 9.67 11.38 -25.74
C SER A 187 8.65 10.23 -25.65
N GLY A 188 8.51 9.45 -26.72
CA GLY A 188 7.53 8.37 -26.81
C GLY A 188 6.13 8.89 -27.14
N GLU A 189 5.12 8.04 -26.95
CA GLU A 189 3.72 8.35 -27.33
C GLU A 189 3.10 9.50 -26.53
N ASN A 190 3.53 9.73 -25.29
CA ASN A 190 3.06 10.81 -24.42
C ASN A 190 4.01 12.02 -24.40
N ALA A 191 4.85 12.20 -25.44
CA ALA A 191 5.78 13.33 -25.50
C ALA A 191 5.06 14.67 -25.37
N GLY A 192 5.51 15.53 -24.45
CA GLY A 192 4.94 16.84 -24.15
C GLY A 192 3.91 16.84 -23.01
N GLU A 193 3.39 15.70 -22.61
CA GLU A 193 2.42 15.58 -21.53
C GLU A 193 3.05 15.79 -20.15
N PHE A 194 2.25 16.34 -19.23
CA PHE A 194 2.55 16.42 -17.82
C PHE A 194 1.65 15.43 -17.09
N LEU A 195 2.21 14.29 -16.71
CA LEU A 195 1.50 13.20 -16.05
C LEU A 195 1.57 13.37 -14.53
N GLN A 196 0.47 13.04 -13.86
CA GLN A 196 0.36 13.00 -12.41
C GLN A 196 -0.03 11.60 -11.98
N HIS A 197 0.61 11.11 -10.92
CA HIS A 197 0.43 9.74 -10.46
C HIS A 197 0.18 9.68 -8.95
N ASP A 198 -0.78 8.88 -8.58
CA ASP A 198 -1.11 8.54 -7.21
C ASP A 198 -1.09 7.02 -7.03
N PHE A 199 -0.98 6.57 -5.79
CA PHE A 199 -0.91 5.14 -5.44
C PHE A 199 0.26 4.40 -6.11
N VAL A 200 1.31 5.14 -6.49
CA VAL A 200 2.48 4.59 -7.20
C VAL A 200 3.17 3.56 -6.32
N VAL A 201 3.25 2.32 -6.78
CA VAL A 201 4.01 1.28 -6.08
C VAL A 201 5.50 1.61 -6.20
N ARG A 202 6.14 1.92 -5.06
CA ARG A 202 7.56 2.24 -4.95
C ARG A 202 8.39 1.03 -4.56
N GLN A 203 7.76 0.09 -3.87
CA GLN A 203 8.36 -1.18 -3.50
C GLN A 203 7.28 -2.27 -3.54
N TYR A 204 7.65 -3.42 -4.06
CA TYR A 204 6.87 -4.64 -4.05
C TYR A 204 7.76 -5.78 -3.58
N THR A 205 7.32 -6.51 -2.57
CA THR A 205 8.07 -7.62 -1.99
C THR A 205 7.13 -8.80 -1.74
N PRO A 206 7.27 -9.92 -2.47
CA PRO A 206 6.62 -11.15 -2.08
C PRO A 206 7.03 -11.55 -0.66
N ALA A 207 6.07 -11.88 0.19
CA ALA A 207 6.34 -12.31 1.56
C ALA A 207 6.51 -13.83 1.68
N GLY A 208 6.19 -14.57 0.61
CA GLY A 208 6.28 -16.03 0.54
C GLY A 208 4.94 -16.73 0.63
N ASP A 209 5.02 -18.06 0.65
CA ASP A 209 3.89 -18.98 0.75
C ASP A 209 3.84 -19.58 2.15
N TYR A 210 2.65 -19.71 2.68
CA TYR A 210 2.41 -20.16 4.05
C TYR A 210 1.41 -21.32 4.05
N THR A 211 1.65 -22.25 4.95
CA THR A 211 0.67 -23.28 5.31
C THR A 211 0.38 -23.13 6.80
N ALA A 212 -0.86 -22.83 7.13
CA ALA A 212 -1.25 -22.68 8.52
C ALA A 212 -2.65 -23.25 8.75
N ALA A 213 -2.82 -23.91 9.91
CA ALA A 213 -4.15 -24.30 10.36
C ALA A 213 -5.02 -23.05 10.61
N PRO A 214 -6.34 -23.13 10.42
CA PRO A 214 -7.26 -22.05 10.78
C PRO A 214 -7.01 -21.55 12.21
N LYS A 215 -7.13 -20.24 12.42
CA LYS A 215 -6.88 -19.55 13.69
C LYS A 215 -5.44 -19.62 14.22
N THR A 216 -4.49 -20.14 13.45
CA THR A 216 -3.08 -20.13 13.84
C THR A 216 -2.39 -18.86 13.33
N PRO A 217 -2.01 -17.90 14.21
CA PRO A 217 -1.36 -16.67 13.80
C PRO A 217 0.01 -16.94 13.16
N GLN A 218 0.30 -16.24 12.07
CA GLN A 218 1.62 -16.20 11.43
C GLN A 218 2.17 -14.77 11.50
N LYS A 219 3.40 -14.65 11.97
CA LYS A 219 4.09 -13.37 12.08
C LYS A 219 4.95 -13.13 10.85
N LEU A 220 4.78 -11.98 10.22
CA LEU A 220 5.55 -11.50 9.09
C LEU A 220 6.34 -10.27 9.52
N VAL A 221 7.61 -10.22 9.18
CA VAL A 221 8.47 -9.05 9.44
C VAL A 221 9.02 -8.57 8.10
N TRP A 222 9.02 -7.26 7.90
CA TRP A 222 9.45 -6.67 6.66
C TRP A 222 10.10 -5.29 6.87
N ARG A 223 10.97 -4.91 5.94
CA ARG A 223 11.57 -3.57 5.90
C ARG A 223 11.16 -2.87 4.60
N SER A 224 10.59 -1.69 4.73
CA SER A 224 10.29 -0.83 3.60
C SER A 224 11.51 0.00 3.19
N ILE A 225 11.44 0.56 1.99
CA ILE A 225 12.26 1.73 1.63
C ILE A 225 11.88 2.91 2.53
N ALA A 226 12.78 3.88 2.67
CA ALA A 226 12.47 5.14 3.34
C ALA A 226 11.38 5.92 2.59
N ALA A 227 10.61 6.73 3.34
CA ALA A 227 9.63 7.63 2.74
C ALA A 227 10.29 8.63 1.80
N THR A 228 9.67 8.88 0.64
CA THR A 228 10.10 9.96 -0.24
C THR A 228 9.61 11.30 0.34
N PRO A 229 10.50 12.26 0.64
CA PRO A 229 10.08 13.54 1.21
C PRO A 229 9.01 14.24 0.37
N GLY A 230 7.95 14.73 1.02
CA GLY A 230 6.85 15.43 0.35
C GLY A 230 5.80 14.52 -0.29
N HIS A 231 5.94 13.21 -0.21
CA HIS A 231 4.97 12.24 -0.73
C HIS A 231 4.32 11.47 0.42
N ALA A 232 3.00 11.58 0.55
CA ALA A 232 2.25 10.74 1.48
C ALA A 232 2.38 9.28 1.05
N ARG A 233 2.67 8.39 2.01
CA ARG A 233 2.87 6.97 1.72
C ARG A 233 1.95 6.07 2.51
N GLN A 234 1.80 4.87 2.01
CA GLN A 234 1.11 3.79 2.68
C GLN A 234 1.91 2.50 2.62
N ILE A 235 1.80 1.75 3.68
CA ILE A 235 2.34 0.39 3.81
C ILE A 235 1.16 -0.57 3.67
N ASN A 236 1.20 -1.40 2.66
CA ASN A 236 0.15 -2.34 2.35
C ASN A 236 0.63 -3.78 2.52
N LEU A 237 -0.22 -4.62 3.08
CA LEU A 237 -0.06 -6.08 3.08
C LEU A 237 -1.30 -6.71 2.47
N VAL A 238 -1.11 -7.51 1.44
CA VAL A 238 -2.17 -8.27 0.77
C VAL A 238 -1.93 -9.75 0.97
N VAL A 239 -2.95 -10.46 1.43
CA VAL A 239 -2.99 -11.91 1.62
C VAL A 239 -3.95 -12.51 0.59
N PHE A 240 -3.52 -13.52 -0.12
CA PHE A 240 -4.27 -14.12 -1.25
C PHE A 240 -4.09 -15.63 -1.33
N ASP A 241 -4.98 -16.28 -2.03
CA ASP A 241 -4.88 -17.70 -2.37
C ASP A 241 -3.91 -17.87 -3.56
N PRO A 242 -2.77 -18.57 -3.41
CA PRO A 242 -1.77 -18.71 -4.48
C PRO A 242 -2.26 -19.53 -5.69
N LYS A 243 -3.28 -20.34 -5.53
CA LYS A 243 -3.83 -21.16 -6.64
C LYS A 243 -4.76 -20.37 -7.54
N THR A 244 -5.44 -19.39 -6.99
CA THR A 244 -6.49 -18.66 -7.70
C THR A 244 -6.20 -17.17 -7.87
N GLY A 245 -5.22 -16.61 -7.14
CA GLY A 245 -4.96 -15.19 -7.06
C GLY A 245 -6.01 -14.39 -6.25
N LYS A 246 -7.07 -15.06 -5.76
CA LYS A 246 -8.15 -14.39 -5.05
C LYS A 246 -7.65 -13.77 -3.73
N THR A 247 -7.91 -12.49 -3.52
CA THR A 247 -7.63 -11.83 -2.24
C THR A 247 -8.41 -12.49 -1.10
N LEU A 248 -7.74 -12.85 -0.02
CA LEU A 248 -8.31 -13.33 1.22
C LEU A 248 -8.58 -12.18 2.19
N GLN A 249 -7.61 -11.27 2.31
CA GLN A 249 -7.72 -10.03 3.09
C GLN A 249 -6.57 -9.10 2.73
N ALA A 250 -6.74 -7.82 3.04
CA ALA A 250 -5.66 -6.84 2.92
C ALA A 250 -5.80 -5.73 3.95
N VAL A 251 -4.69 -5.05 4.24
CA VAL A 251 -4.62 -3.93 5.17
C VAL A 251 -3.63 -2.89 4.67
N SER A 252 -3.89 -1.63 4.98
CA SER A 252 -3.02 -0.50 4.66
C SER A 252 -2.85 0.40 5.87
N ALA A 253 -1.64 0.83 6.15
CA ALA A 253 -1.32 1.83 7.15
C ALA A 253 -0.76 3.09 6.48
N ALA A 254 -1.34 4.25 6.79
CA ALA A 254 -0.77 5.53 6.42
C ALA A 254 0.41 5.85 7.35
N CYS A 255 1.53 6.15 6.77
CA CYS A 255 2.79 6.43 7.45
C CYS A 255 3.44 7.68 6.87
#